data_f6608d86563d8cb983f8c0b68b41bd67
#
_entry.id   f6608d86563d8cb983f8c0b68b41bd67
#
_cell.length_a   1.000
_cell.length_b   1.000
_cell.length_c   1.000
_cell.angle_alpha   90.00
_cell.angle_beta   90.00
_cell.angle_gamma   90.00
#
_symmetry.space_group_name_H-M   'P 1'
#
loop_
_entity.id
_entity.type
_entity.pdbx_description
1 polymer ?
#
loop_
_entity_poly.entity_id
_entity_poly.type
_entity_poly.pdbx_seq_one_letter_code
_entity_poly.pdbx_strand_id
1 'polypeptide(L)'
;MRLPAPIADAYGVAIRCLIVDDNNLFLDAATELLAREGLEVVGTATTSADAIRRAEELRPDVTLVDIDLGYEDGFELAEALSDRVAADSSVILVSTHSEEEFGELIAASPALGFIAKTQISARAIRELLDAG
;
A
#
# COMPACT_ATOMS: atom_id res chain seq x y z
N MET A 1 29.47 -2.11 7.16
CA MET A 1 28.40 -3.10 7.33
C MET A 1 27.54 -3.17 6.07
N ARG A 2 27.26 -4.36 5.64
CA ARG A 2 26.47 -4.56 4.45
C ARG A 2 24.98 -4.53 4.81
N LEU A 3 24.19 -3.78 4.05
CA LEU A 3 22.74 -3.77 4.24
C LEU A 3 22.14 -5.12 3.82
N PRO A 4 21.10 -5.59 4.50
CA PRO A 4 20.44 -6.81 4.08
C PRO A 4 19.84 -6.66 2.69
N ALA A 5 19.79 -7.75 1.95
CA ALA A 5 19.16 -7.75 0.64
C ALA A 5 17.65 -7.53 0.80
N PRO A 6 16.99 -6.89 -0.18
CA PRO A 6 15.54 -6.73 -0.16
C PRO A 6 14.85 -8.09 -0.07
N ILE A 7 13.68 -8.10 0.59
CA ILE A 7 12.83 -9.28 0.61
C ILE A 7 12.28 -9.50 -0.79
N ALA A 8 12.49 -10.70 -1.32
CA ALA A 8 12.07 -11.05 -2.67
C ALA A 8 10.81 -11.92 -2.64
N ASP A 9 10.08 -11.91 -3.75
CA ASP A 9 8.99 -12.85 -3.98
C ASP A 9 9.55 -14.25 -4.30
N ALA A 10 8.66 -15.19 -4.68
CA ALA A 10 9.05 -16.56 -4.99
C ALA A 10 10.05 -16.67 -6.14
N TYR A 11 10.20 -15.61 -6.95
CA TYR A 11 11.07 -15.58 -8.12
C TYR A 11 12.33 -14.73 -7.90
N GLY A 12 12.57 -14.28 -6.67
CA GLY A 12 13.74 -13.49 -6.33
C GLY A 12 13.64 -12.01 -6.64
N VAL A 13 12.44 -11.49 -6.91
CA VAL A 13 12.19 -10.09 -7.24
C VAL A 13 11.68 -9.36 -6.00
N ALA A 14 12.28 -8.19 -5.67
CA ALA A 14 11.82 -7.39 -4.55
C ALA A 14 10.40 -6.87 -4.80
N ILE A 15 9.58 -6.87 -3.75
CA ILE A 15 8.22 -6.35 -3.80
C ILE A 15 8.29 -4.82 -3.90
N ARG A 16 7.65 -4.26 -4.93
CA ARG A 16 7.63 -2.82 -5.19
C ARG A 16 6.35 -2.22 -4.63
N CYS A 17 6.49 -1.19 -3.82
CA CYS A 17 5.39 -0.62 -3.03
C CYS A 17 5.24 0.88 -3.27
N LEU A 18 4.00 1.31 -3.52
CA LEU A 18 3.61 2.72 -3.53
C LEU A 18 2.81 3.01 -2.26
N ILE A 19 3.07 4.13 -1.59
CA ILE A 19 2.38 4.48 -0.35
C ILE A 19 1.59 5.77 -0.56
N VAL A 20 0.29 5.75 -0.25
CA VAL A 20 -0.60 6.89 -0.41
C VAL A 20 -1.20 7.31 0.93
N ASP A 21 -0.90 8.54 1.35
CA ASP A 21 -1.35 9.09 2.61
C ASP A 21 -1.18 10.61 2.55
N ASP A 22 -2.10 11.38 3.10
CA ASP A 22 -1.98 12.83 3.12
C ASP A 22 -1.05 13.34 4.23
N ASN A 23 -0.58 12.46 5.11
CA ASN A 23 0.32 12.80 6.19
C ASN A 23 1.77 12.47 5.80
N ASN A 24 2.55 13.52 5.53
CA ASN A 24 3.94 13.35 5.12
C ASN A 24 4.83 12.70 6.19
N LEU A 25 4.53 12.91 7.46
CA LEU A 25 5.29 12.24 8.53
C LEU A 25 5.10 10.74 8.49
N PHE A 26 3.86 10.30 8.25
CA PHE A 26 3.60 8.88 8.10
C PHE A 26 4.29 8.31 6.86
N LEU A 27 4.23 9.03 5.72
CA LEU A 27 4.89 8.59 4.50
C LEU A 27 6.39 8.39 4.70
N ASP A 28 7.04 9.33 5.36
CA ASP A 28 8.47 9.24 5.63
C ASP A 28 8.80 8.06 6.54
N ALA A 29 8.04 7.90 7.62
CA ALA A 29 8.26 6.81 8.57
C ALA A 29 8.00 5.44 7.94
N ALA A 30 6.91 5.30 7.20
CA ALA A 30 6.56 4.04 6.55
C ALA A 30 7.57 3.69 5.45
N THR A 31 8.01 4.68 4.67
CA THR A 31 9.02 4.48 3.64
C THR A 31 10.31 3.94 4.25
N GLU A 32 10.78 4.57 5.32
CA GLU A 32 12.01 4.14 5.99
C GLU A 32 11.87 2.74 6.59
N LEU A 33 10.75 2.47 7.26
CA LEU A 33 10.50 1.17 7.87
C LEU A 33 10.48 0.06 6.83
N LEU A 34 9.70 0.23 5.77
CA LEU A 34 9.51 -0.81 4.77
C LEU A 34 10.78 -1.04 3.94
N ALA A 35 11.50 0.04 3.62
CA ALA A 35 12.80 -0.09 2.93
C ALA A 35 13.80 -0.86 3.79
N ARG A 36 13.83 -0.59 5.08
CA ARG A 36 14.70 -1.29 6.03
C ARG A 36 14.35 -2.76 6.11
N GLU A 37 13.08 -3.09 5.95
CA GLU A 37 12.59 -4.46 5.99
C GLU A 37 12.67 -5.18 4.64
N GLY A 38 13.22 -4.53 3.63
CA GLY A 38 13.54 -5.17 2.37
C GLY A 38 12.55 -4.95 1.23
N LEU A 39 11.51 -4.14 1.42
CA LEU A 39 10.64 -3.75 0.31
C LEU A 39 11.26 -2.61 -0.48
N GLU A 40 10.93 -2.54 -1.76
CA GLU A 40 11.33 -1.40 -2.59
C GLU A 40 10.18 -0.40 -2.63
N VAL A 41 10.30 0.69 -1.88
CA VAL A 41 9.29 1.76 -1.93
C VAL A 41 9.59 2.61 -3.15
N VAL A 42 8.76 2.47 -4.19
CA VAL A 42 9.00 3.10 -5.49
C VAL A 42 8.48 4.53 -5.56
N GLY A 43 7.61 4.92 -4.64
CA GLY A 43 7.09 6.28 -4.59
C GLY A 43 6.07 6.47 -3.48
N THR A 44 5.67 7.72 -3.31
CA THR A 44 4.61 8.11 -2.37
C THR A 44 3.70 9.10 -3.07
N ALA A 45 2.47 9.24 -2.58
CA ALA A 45 1.52 10.20 -3.08
C ALA A 45 0.66 10.73 -1.93
N THR A 46 0.22 11.97 -2.03
CA THR A 46 -0.61 12.60 -1.00
C THR A 46 -2.03 12.87 -1.45
N THR A 47 -2.33 12.70 -2.74
CA THR A 47 -3.66 12.90 -3.30
C THR A 47 -4.05 11.71 -4.18
N SER A 48 -5.35 11.55 -4.42
CA SER A 48 -5.85 10.50 -5.30
C SER A 48 -5.35 10.64 -6.73
N ALA A 49 -5.35 11.87 -7.26
CA ALA A 49 -4.89 12.11 -8.62
C ALA A 49 -3.42 11.74 -8.80
N ASP A 50 -2.58 12.13 -7.84
CA ASP A 50 -1.15 11.82 -7.89
C ASP A 50 -0.90 10.31 -7.70
N ALA A 51 -1.70 9.68 -6.84
CA ALA A 51 -1.61 8.24 -6.62
C ALA A 51 -1.92 7.46 -7.90
N ILE A 52 -2.98 7.82 -8.60
CA ILE A 52 -3.36 7.15 -9.85
C ILE A 52 -2.26 7.34 -10.89
N ARG A 53 -1.76 8.56 -11.05
CA ARG A 53 -0.69 8.86 -12.00
C ARG A 53 0.56 8.03 -11.71
N ARG A 54 0.98 8.01 -10.45
CA ARG A 54 2.17 7.25 -10.04
C ARG A 54 1.99 5.76 -10.19
N ALA A 55 0.81 5.25 -9.87
CA ALA A 55 0.52 3.83 -10.04
C ALA A 55 0.59 3.40 -11.50
N GLU A 56 0.07 4.23 -12.40
CA GLU A 56 0.13 3.96 -13.83
C GLU A 56 1.56 4.02 -14.37
N GLU A 57 2.36 4.98 -13.89
CA GLU A 57 3.76 5.13 -14.30
C GLU A 57 4.68 4.05 -13.72
N LEU A 58 4.55 3.79 -12.43
CA LEU A 58 5.49 2.97 -11.68
C LEU A 58 5.13 1.49 -11.65
N ARG A 59 3.86 1.17 -11.86
CA ARG A 59 3.33 -0.20 -11.82
C ARG A 59 3.80 -0.98 -10.60
N PRO A 60 3.43 -0.51 -9.39
CA PRO A 60 3.85 -1.20 -8.17
C PRO A 60 3.16 -2.56 -8.04
N ASP A 61 3.78 -3.46 -7.30
CA ASP A 61 3.16 -4.74 -6.97
C ASP A 61 2.03 -4.54 -5.96
N VAL A 62 2.20 -3.55 -5.08
CA VAL A 62 1.21 -3.23 -4.06
C VAL A 62 1.16 -1.73 -3.82
N THR A 63 -0.04 -1.20 -3.61
CA THR A 63 -0.25 0.19 -3.21
C THR A 63 -0.93 0.20 -1.85
N LEU A 64 -0.32 0.84 -0.87
CA LEU A 64 -0.93 1.06 0.44
C LEU A 64 -1.71 2.35 0.38
N VAL A 65 -3.01 2.30 0.67
CA VAL A 65 -3.91 3.44 0.57
C VAL A 65 -4.54 3.73 1.92
N ASP A 66 -4.30 4.93 2.46
CA ASP A 66 -4.99 5.38 3.66
C ASP A 66 -6.48 5.54 3.35
N ILE A 67 -7.32 4.97 4.20
CA ILE A 67 -8.78 5.10 4.09
C ILE A 67 -9.17 6.58 4.17
N ASP A 68 -8.51 7.34 5.05
CA ASP A 68 -8.78 8.76 5.24
C ASP A 68 -7.69 9.61 4.60
N LEU A 69 -7.98 10.17 3.45
CA LEU A 69 -7.05 11.01 2.68
C LEU A 69 -7.42 12.51 2.82
N GLY A 70 -7.86 12.92 3.99
CA GLY A 70 -8.28 14.30 4.23
C GLY A 70 -9.63 14.56 3.60
N TYR A 71 -9.65 15.28 2.49
CA TYR A 71 -10.89 15.57 1.76
C TYR A 71 -11.27 14.46 0.78
N GLU A 72 -10.43 13.47 0.62
CA GLU A 72 -10.64 12.38 -0.35
C GLU A 72 -10.89 11.06 0.38
N ASP A 73 -11.55 10.14 -0.32
CA ASP A 73 -11.94 8.85 0.23
C ASP A 73 -11.02 7.76 -0.32
N GLY A 74 -10.32 7.07 0.58
CA GLY A 74 -9.43 5.98 0.21
C GLY A 74 -10.14 4.80 -0.44
N PHE A 75 -11.41 4.55 -0.11
CA PHE A 75 -12.20 3.50 -0.77
C PHE A 75 -12.45 3.82 -2.25
N GLU A 76 -12.77 5.08 -2.54
CA GLU A 76 -12.95 5.51 -3.93
C GLU A 76 -11.64 5.39 -4.70
N LEU A 77 -10.52 5.75 -4.08
CA LEU A 77 -9.22 5.59 -4.70
C LEU A 77 -8.90 4.13 -4.97
N ALA A 78 -9.21 3.23 -4.04
CA ALA A 78 -8.99 1.80 -4.24
C ALA A 78 -9.74 1.29 -5.46
N GLU A 79 -10.99 1.72 -5.66
CA GLU A 79 -11.77 1.36 -6.84
C GLU A 79 -11.15 1.91 -8.13
N ALA A 80 -10.74 3.17 -8.10
CA ALA A 80 -10.11 3.80 -9.27
C ALA A 80 -8.81 3.09 -9.64
N LEU A 81 -8.00 2.73 -8.66
CA LEU A 81 -6.76 2.00 -8.90
C LEU A 81 -7.02 0.61 -9.47
N SER A 82 -8.03 -0.08 -8.93
CA SER A 82 -8.40 -1.40 -9.44
C SER A 82 -8.82 -1.36 -10.91
N ASP A 83 -9.47 -0.28 -11.33
CA ASP A 83 -9.92 -0.13 -12.72
C ASP A 83 -8.79 0.27 -13.68
N ARG A 84 -7.77 0.96 -13.18
CA ARG A 84 -6.75 1.62 -14.02
C ARG A 84 -5.40 0.95 -14.04
N VAL A 85 -5.06 0.16 -13.02
CA VAL A 85 -3.77 -0.49 -12.94
C VAL A 85 -3.87 -1.96 -13.37
N ALA A 86 -2.71 -2.57 -13.60
CA ALA A 86 -2.64 -3.96 -14.02
C ALA A 86 -3.25 -4.89 -12.96
N ALA A 87 -3.81 -6.01 -13.43
CA ALA A 87 -4.46 -6.99 -12.55
C ALA A 87 -3.51 -7.59 -11.51
N ASP A 88 -2.20 -7.56 -11.76
CA ASP A 88 -1.20 -8.06 -10.83
C ASP A 88 -0.76 -7.03 -9.77
N SER A 89 -1.34 -5.82 -9.80
CA SER A 89 -1.10 -4.80 -8.80
C SER A 89 -2.22 -4.82 -7.76
N SER A 90 -1.85 -5.00 -6.50
CA SER A 90 -2.81 -5.12 -5.41
C SER A 90 -2.92 -3.84 -4.60
N VAL A 91 -4.10 -3.60 -4.01
CA VAL A 91 -4.33 -2.48 -3.09
C VAL A 91 -4.54 -3.02 -1.69
N ILE A 92 -3.86 -2.44 -0.72
CA ILE A 92 -4.06 -2.74 0.70
C ILE A 92 -4.48 -1.44 1.37
N LEU A 93 -5.59 -1.47 2.08
CA LEU A 93 -6.08 -0.31 2.82
C LEU A 93 -5.38 -0.22 4.18
N VAL A 94 -5.05 1.00 4.59
CA VAL A 94 -4.46 1.24 5.91
C VAL A 94 -5.25 2.33 6.62
N SER A 95 -5.25 2.31 7.95
CA SER A 95 -5.93 3.33 8.75
C SER A 95 -5.42 3.33 10.18
N THR A 96 -5.55 4.47 10.86
CA THR A 96 -5.36 4.55 12.31
C THR A 96 -6.54 3.96 13.07
N HIS A 97 -7.70 3.80 12.41
CA HIS A 97 -8.88 3.19 12.99
C HIS A 97 -8.82 1.66 12.89
N SER A 98 -9.66 0.98 13.64
CA SER A 98 -9.69 -0.47 13.61
C SER A 98 -10.40 -0.98 12.34
N GLU A 99 -10.05 -2.20 11.93
CA GLU A 99 -10.70 -2.86 10.82
C GLU A 99 -12.22 -2.99 11.06
N GLU A 100 -12.61 -3.20 12.31
CA GLU A 100 -14.02 -3.37 12.67
C GLU A 100 -14.89 -2.18 12.32
N GLU A 101 -14.34 -0.97 12.41
CA GLU A 101 -15.10 0.24 12.08
C GLU A 101 -15.48 0.31 10.60
N PHE A 102 -14.69 -0.28 9.74
CA PHE A 102 -14.88 -0.22 8.29
C PHE A 102 -15.08 -1.59 7.65
N GLY A 103 -15.37 -2.62 8.47
CA GLY A 103 -15.40 -4.01 7.99
C GLY A 103 -16.24 -4.23 6.74
N GLU A 104 -17.46 -3.68 6.70
CA GLU A 104 -18.33 -3.83 5.53
C GLU A 104 -17.79 -3.11 4.30
N LEU A 105 -17.23 -1.91 4.48
CA LEU A 105 -16.66 -1.14 3.38
C LEU A 105 -15.39 -1.80 2.85
N ILE A 106 -14.56 -2.34 3.74
CA ILE A 106 -13.36 -3.08 3.34
C ILE A 106 -13.74 -4.31 2.53
N ALA A 107 -14.71 -5.08 3.02
CA ALA A 107 -15.17 -6.29 2.36
C ALA A 107 -15.78 -6.01 0.98
N ALA A 108 -16.43 -4.86 0.82
CA ALA A 108 -17.05 -4.47 -0.44
C ALA A 108 -16.06 -3.84 -1.42
N SER A 109 -14.86 -3.48 -0.95
CA SER A 109 -13.84 -2.83 -1.79
C SER A 109 -13.05 -3.86 -2.60
N PRO A 110 -12.37 -3.43 -3.68
CA PRO A 110 -11.49 -4.31 -4.42
C PRO A 110 -10.13 -4.53 -3.74
N ALA A 111 -9.92 -3.97 -2.54
CA ALA A 111 -8.66 -4.11 -1.82
C ALA A 111 -8.42 -5.57 -1.43
N LEU A 112 -7.16 -5.95 -1.45
CA LEU A 112 -6.73 -7.28 -1.05
C LEU A 112 -6.93 -7.51 0.45
N GLY A 113 -6.80 -6.45 1.25
CA GLY A 113 -6.96 -6.51 2.68
C GLY A 113 -6.73 -5.17 3.36
N PHE A 114 -6.59 -5.22 4.67
CA PHE A 114 -6.44 -4.05 5.53
C PHE A 114 -5.30 -4.28 6.52
N ILE A 115 -4.53 -3.23 6.79
CA ILE A 115 -3.51 -3.24 7.84
C ILE A 115 -3.67 -1.96 8.66
N ALA A 116 -3.78 -2.09 9.98
CA ALA A 116 -3.75 -0.91 10.86
C ALA A 116 -2.39 -0.23 10.74
N LYS A 117 -2.36 1.10 10.75
CA LYS A 117 -1.09 1.84 10.60
C LYS A 117 -0.03 1.44 11.63
N THR A 118 -0.45 1.07 12.83
CA THR A 118 0.46 0.62 13.88
C THR A 118 1.01 -0.79 13.65
N GLN A 119 0.46 -1.51 12.68
CA GLN A 119 0.82 -2.90 12.38
C GLN A 119 1.50 -3.05 11.02
N ILE A 120 1.82 -1.96 10.36
CA ILE A 120 2.47 -2.01 9.05
C ILE A 120 3.85 -2.64 9.18
N SER A 121 4.10 -3.63 8.31
CA SER A 121 5.40 -4.29 8.21
C SER A 121 5.49 -4.96 6.84
N ALA A 122 6.71 -5.26 6.42
CA ALA A 122 6.91 -6.02 5.19
C ALA A 122 6.25 -7.39 5.30
N ARG A 123 6.32 -8.01 6.47
CA ARG A 123 5.70 -9.31 6.72
C ARG A 123 4.19 -9.28 6.57
N ALA A 124 3.53 -8.28 7.16
CA ALA A 124 2.07 -8.15 7.06
C ALA A 124 1.63 -7.96 5.61
N ILE A 125 2.34 -7.13 4.85
CA ILE A 125 2.07 -6.91 3.44
C ILE A 125 2.26 -8.20 2.66
N ARG A 126 3.34 -8.91 2.91
CA ARG A 126 3.65 -10.16 2.22
C ARG A 126 2.61 -11.25 2.49
N GLU A 127 2.15 -11.35 3.73
CA GLU A 127 1.12 -12.32 4.08
C GLU A 127 -0.17 -12.09 3.31
N LEU A 128 -0.57 -10.82 3.13
CA LEU A 128 -1.75 -10.50 2.34
C LEU A 128 -1.54 -10.80 0.85
N LEU A 129 -0.38 -10.49 0.31
CA LEU A 129 -0.06 -10.77 -1.09
C LEU A 129 -0.06 -12.28 -1.36
N ASP A 130 0.48 -13.06 -0.45
CA ASP A 130 0.55 -14.52 -0.60
C ASP A 130 -0.80 -15.19 -0.44
N ALA A 131 -1.71 -14.58 0.33
CA ALA A 131 -3.06 -15.12 0.55
C ALA A 131 -4.05 -14.75 -0.55
N GLY A 132 -3.75 -13.70 -1.31
CA GLY A 132 -4.63 -13.15 -2.34
C GLY A 132 -4.57 -13.83 -3.71
#